data_b55fe61f66fd5fe3af7704d09e3f6eec
#
_entry.id   b55fe61f66fd5fe3af7704d09e3f6eec
#
_cell.length_a   1.000
_cell.length_b   1.000
_cell.length_c   1.000
_cell.angle_alpha   90.00
_cell.angle_beta   90.00
_cell.angle_gamma   90.00
#
_symmetry.space_group_name_H-M   'P 1'
#
loop_
_entity.id
_entity.type
_entity.pdbx_description
1 polymer ?
#
loop_
_entity_poly.entity_id
_entity_poly.type
_entity_poly.pdbx_seq_one_letter_code
_entity_poly.pdbx_strand_id
1 'polypeptide(L)'
;MVLVEGAFCPAVVQSCLEHTKEYDRDQERRAERSAKGEALAMSRVSERCLRYANPTRCLSTKRTPMRFCIDRYEWPNRAGERPDFAMTWLEAEARCTSVGKRLCDVDEFTFACEGEEMRPYAYGFERDATRCNIDKPYVQPMRKATPHEACMKDASCKAELEGLDQRVSSGSMPCASPFGVMDMNGNVNEWVNRPGQREPWRSGLKGGWWGPARSRCRPTVTAHNEIYAGYEVGFRCCSSAKP
;
A
#
# COMPACT_ATOMS: atom_id res chain seq x y z
N MET A 1 -11.30 9.60 -12.43
CA MET A 1 -10.89 8.18 -12.36
C MET A 1 -10.10 7.82 -13.61
N VAL A 2 -9.34 6.74 -13.55
CA VAL A 2 -8.56 6.17 -14.66
C VAL A 2 -9.19 4.82 -15.03
N LEU A 3 -9.39 4.55 -16.32
CA LEU A 3 -9.74 3.21 -16.80
C LEU A 3 -8.51 2.33 -16.75
N VAL A 4 -8.64 1.17 -16.09
CA VAL A 4 -7.65 0.10 -16.07
C VAL A 4 -8.24 -1.08 -16.82
N GLU A 5 -7.58 -1.47 -17.91
CA GLU A 5 -8.02 -2.57 -18.76
C GLU A 5 -6.82 -3.40 -19.21
N GLY A 6 -6.94 -4.71 -19.18
CA GLY A 6 -5.90 -5.64 -19.64
C GLY A 6 -5.99 -7.01 -18.97
N ALA A 7 -4.88 -7.73 -19.00
CA ALA A 7 -4.78 -9.13 -18.58
C ALA A 7 -3.90 -9.28 -17.33
N PHE A 8 -4.53 -9.38 -16.16
CA PHE A 8 -3.88 -9.57 -14.86
C PHE A 8 -3.29 -10.98 -14.71
N CYS A 9 -2.07 -11.07 -14.20
CA CYS A 9 -1.47 -12.36 -13.82
C CYS A 9 -1.66 -12.61 -12.32
N PRO A 10 -2.48 -13.58 -11.89
CA PRO A 10 -2.75 -13.82 -10.46
C PRO A 10 -1.53 -14.25 -9.65
N ALA A 11 -0.61 -15.02 -10.24
CA ALA A 11 0.57 -15.53 -9.56
C ALA A 11 1.85 -15.21 -10.35
N VAL A 12 2.84 -14.61 -9.66
CA VAL A 12 4.10 -14.18 -10.27
C VAL A 12 5.31 -14.57 -9.43
N VAL A 13 6.48 -14.62 -10.09
CA VAL A 13 7.78 -14.59 -9.42
C VAL A 13 8.40 -13.21 -9.62
N GLN A 14 8.62 -12.50 -8.50
CA GLN A 14 9.39 -11.27 -8.43
C GLN A 14 10.64 -11.54 -7.60
N SER A 15 11.76 -11.82 -8.27
CA SER A 15 13.03 -12.17 -7.60
C SER A 15 13.80 -10.92 -7.21
N CYS A 16 14.00 -10.73 -5.91
CA CYS A 16 14.85 -9.66 -5.42
C CYS A 16 16.33 -9.99 -5.66
N LEU A 17 17.06 -9.08 -6.27
CA LEU A 17 18.48 -9.20 -6.56
C LEU A 17 19.34 -8.50 -5.52
N GLU A 18 18.79 -7.50 -4.84
CA GLU A 18 19.50 -6.69 -3.86
C GLU A 18 18.54 -6.16 -2.80
N HIS A 19 18.78 -6.49 -1.55
CA HIS A 19 18.03 -5.96 -0.41
C HIS A 19 18.73 -4.75 0.22
N THR A 20 18.05 -4.07 1.14
CA THR A 20 18.68 -3.08 2.00
C THR A 20 19.61 -3.76 3.00
N LYS A 21 20.75 -3.15 3.31
CA LYS A 21 21.72 -3.65 4.30
C LYS A 21 21.10 -3.91 5.67
N GLU A 22 20.05 -3.16 6.03
CA GLU A 22 19.32 -3.35 7.29
C GLU A 22 18.58 -4.69 7.30
N TYR A 23 17.91 -5.03 6.19
CA TYR A 23 17.22 -6.31 6.04
C TYR A 23 18.20 -7.48 6.04
N ASP A 24 19.31 -7.39 5.28
CA ASP A 24 20.33 -8.44 5.23
C ASP A 24 20.89 -8.73 6.61
N ARG A 25 21.29 -7.70 7.37
CA ARG A 25 21.79 -7.87 8.75
C ARG A 25 20.75 -8.47 9.69
N ASP A 26 19.45 -8.15 9.50
CA ASP A 26 18.39 -8.77 10.28
C ASP A 26 18.25 -10.26 9.95
N GLN A 27 18.32 -10.63 8.66
CA GLN A 27 18.25 -12.02 8.24
C GLN A 27 19.46 -12.83 8.72
N GLU A 28 20.66 -12.29 8.65
CA GLU A 28 21.87 -12.91 9.18
C GLU A 28 21.74 -13.21 10.69
N ARG A 29 21.37 -12.20 11.49
CA ARG A 29 21.14 -12.38 12.94
C ARG A 29 20.06 -13.42 13.22
N ARG A 30 19.00 -13.46 12.43
CA ARG A 30 17.92 -14.43 12.58
C ARG A 30 18.39 -15.85 12.23
N ALA A 31 19.19 -16.00 11.19
CA ALA A 31 19.77 -17.28 10.80
C ALA A 31 20.69 -17.83 11.91
N GLU A 32 21.56 -16.98 12.48
CA GLU A 32 22.43 -17.35 13.60
C GLU A 32 21.65 -17.81 14.83
N ARG A 33 20.60 -17.09 15.19
CA ARG A 33 19.73 -17.46 16.33
C ARG A 33 18.98 -18.76 16.07
N SER A 34 18.46 -18.94 14.85
CA SER A 34 17.79 -20.17 14.44
C SER A 34 18.74 -21.37 14.51
N ALA A 35 20.01 -21.22 14.09
CA ALA A 35 21.02 -22.26 14.17
C ALA A 35 21.36 -22.68 15.62
N LYS A 36 21.13 -21.75 16.57
CA LYS A 36 21.26 -22.03 18.02
C LYS A 36 19.99 -22.62 18.65
N GLY A 37 18.95 -22.89 17.85
CA GLY A 37 17.66 -23.39 18.34
C GLY A 37 16.82 -22.37 19.10
N GLU A 38 17.13 -21.06 18.97
CA GLU A 38 16.38 -20.01 19.65
C GLU A 38 15.04 -19.74 18.95
N ALA A 39 13.97 -19.52 19.72
CA ALA A 39 12.69 -19.07 19.18
C ALA A 39 12.83 -17.66 18.59
N LEU A 40 12.38 -17.49 17.35
CA LEU A 40 12.44 -16.23 16.64
C LEU A 40 11.10 -15.48 16.75
N ALA A 41 11.13 -14.28 17.34
CA ALA A 41 10.02 -13.33 17.21
C ALA A 41 9.87 -12.87 15.76
N MET A 42 8.70 -12.30 15.39
CA MET A 42 8.54 -11.65 14.09
C MET A 42 9.60 -10.57 13.89
N SER A 43 10.15 -10.49 12.68
CA SER A 43 11.05 -9.40 12.31
C SER A 43 10.30 -8.06 12.36
N ARG A 44 10.95 -7.06 12.94
CA ARG A 44 10.49 -5.65 12.87
C ARG A 44 11.06 -4.93 11.65
N VAL A 45 12.00 -5.55 10.95
CA VAL A 45 12.59 -5.00 9.73
C VAL A 45 11.78 -5.49 8.55
N SER A 46 11.14 -4.56 7.85
CA SER A 46 10.41 -4.86 6.60
C SER A 46 11.37 -5.25 5.49
N GLU A 47 11.02 -6.27 4.71
CA GLU A 47 11.71 -6.58 3.47
C GLU A 47 11.65 -5.37 2.53
N ARG A 48 12.81 -4.80 2.21
CA ARG A 48 12.93 -3.72 1.23
C ARG A 48 13.94 -4.15 0.17
N CYS A 49 13.43 -4.51 -1.00
CA CYS A 49 14.24 -4.88 -2.14
C CYS A 49 14.61 -3.61 -2.92
N LEU A 50 15.89 -3.41 -3.16
CA LEU A 50 16.41 -2.26 -3.91
C LEU A 50 16.28 -2.49 -5.41
N ARG A 51 16.49 -3.72 -5.88
CA ARG A 51 16.44 -4.07 -7.30
C ARG A 51 15.87 -5.46 -7.52
N TYR A 52 14.89 -5.55 -8.39
CA TYR A 52 14.27 -6.80 -8.82
C TYR A 52 14.79 -7.26 -10.18
N ALA A 53 14.74 -8.59 -10.40
CA ALA A 53 14.95 -9.15 -11.73
C ALA A 53 13.87 -8.65 -12.71
N ASN A 54 14.29 -8.29 -13.92
CA ASN A 54 13.43 -7.87 -15.02
C ASN A 54 13.68 -8.81 -16.23
N PRO A 55 12.63 -9.40 -16.82
CA PRO A 55 11.21 -9.24 -16.52
C PRO A 55 10.74 -10.08 -15.32
N THR A 56 9.59 -9.69 -14.75
CA THR A 56 8.81 -10.53 -13.84
C THR A 56 8.21 -11.71 -14.62
N ARG A 57 8.16 -12.90 -14.01
CA ARG A 57 7.59 -14.08 -14.62
C ARG A 57 6.19 -14.40 -14.10
N CYS A 58 5.21 -14.44 -14.99
CA CYS A 58 3.87 -14.95 -14.68
C CYS A 58 3.91 -16.48 -14.52
N LEU A 59 3.36 -16.99 -13.41
CA LEU A 59 3.25 -18.43 -13.14
C LEU A 59 1.90 -19.01 -13.57
N SER A 60 0.89 -18.17 -13.72
CA SER A 60 -0.45 -18.63 -14.12
C SER A 60 -0.48 -18.96 -15.60
N THR A 61 -1.10 -20.10 -15.94
CA THR A 61 -1.31 -20.52 -17.33
C THR A 61 -2.30 -19.62 -18.07
N LYS A 62 -3.21 -18.97 -17.31
CA LYS A 62 -4.18 -18.00 -17.83
C LYS A 62 -4.08 -16.71 -17.04
N ARG A 63 -4.14 -15.59 -17.74
CA ARG A 63 -4.34 -14.27 -17.13
C ARG A 63 -5.84 -13.99 -17.01
N THR A 64 -6.21 -13.19 -16.01
CA THR A 64 -7.61 -12.79 -15.78
C THR A 64 -7.86 -11.46 -16.47
N PRO A 65 -8.82 -11.37 -17.42
CA PRO A 65 -9.22 -10.09 -17.97
C PRO A 65 -9.78 -9.20 -16.86
N MET A 66 -9.31 -7.96 -16.80
CA MET A 66 -9.81 -6.97 -15.84
C MET A 66 -10.18 -5.68 -16.59
N ARG A 67 -11.32 -5.09 -16.19
CA ARG A 67 -11.77 -3.80 -16.71
C ARG A 67 -12.58 -3.08 -15.63
N PHE A 68 -11.99 -2.01 -15.08
CA PHE A 68 -12.58 -1.23 -14.00
C PHE A 68 -12.03 0.20 -14.04
N CYS A 69 -12.64 1.10 -13.24
CA CYS A 69 -12.12 2.44 -13.03
C CYS A 69 -11.57 2.58 -11.60
N ILE A 70 -10.44 3.28 -11.46
CA ILE A 70 -9.80 3.58 -10.18
C ILE A 70 -9.57 5.09 -10.06
N ASP A 71 -9.66 5.63 -8.85
CA ASP A 71 -9.29 7.02 -8.60
C ASP A 71 -7.81 7.25 -8.95
N ARG A 72 -7.52 8.35 -9.67
CA ARG A 72 -6.15 8.67 -10.07
C ARG A 72 -5.25 8.93 -8.88
N TYR A 73 -5.80 9.57 -7.86
CA TYR A 73 -5.11 9.94 -6.63
C TYR A 73 -5.75 9.24 -5.43
N GLU A 74 -5.04 9.21 -4.30
CA GLU A 74 -5.59 8.83 -3.02
C GLU A 74 -6.77 9.76 -2.65
N TRP A 75 -7.69 9.31 -1.79
CA TRP A 75 -8.82 10.12 -1.35
C TRP A 75 -8.38 11.45 -0.71
N PRO A 76 -8.99 12.61 -1.05
CA PRO A 76 -10.27 12.80 -1.76
C PRO A 76 -10.16 12.81 -3.30
N ASN A 77 -9.13 12.24 -3.89
CA ASN A 77 -8.90 12.13 -5.33
C ASN A 77 -8.72 13.50 -6.02
N ARG A 78 -7.93 14.37 -5.40
CA ARG A 78 -7.62 15.71 -5.91
C ARG A 78 -6.12 15.93 -6.00
N ALA A 79 -5.66 16.32 -7.20
CA ALA A 79 -4.27 16.67 -7.42
C ALA A 79 -3.84 17.83 -6.52
N GLY A 80 -2.65 17.73 -5.90
CA GLY A 80 -2.09 18.79 -5.07
C GLY A 80 -2.65 18.87 -3.65
N GLU A 81 -3.71 18.12 -3.32
CA GLU A 81 -4.20 18.00 -1.93
C GLU A 81 -3.48 16.84 -1.22
N ARG A 82 -3.28 16.96 0.09
CA ARG A 82 -2.82 15.82 0.90
C ARG A 82 -3.95 14.80 1.03
N PRO A 83 -3.66 13.48 0.90
CA PRO A 83 -4.70 12.48 1.11
C PRO A 83 -5.19 12.45 2.55
N ASP A 84 -6.44 12.05 2.76
CA ASP A 84 -6.96 11.75 4.09
C ASP A 84 -6.18 10.56 4.70
N PHE A 85 -6.05 10.54 6.03
CA PHE A 85 -5.28 9.52 6.73
C PHE A 85 -5.89 9.21 8.11
N ALA A 86 -5.33 8.23 8.82
CA ALA A 86 -5.87 7.70 10.07
C ALA A 86 -7.34 7.26 9.93
N MET A 87 -7.65 6.63 8.80
CA MET A 87 -9.00 6.17 8.44
C MET A 87 -9.16 4.69 8.74
N THR A 88 -10.32 4.30 9.26
CA THR A 88 -10.73 2.89 9.33
C THR A 88 -11.19 2.41 7.95
N TRP A 89 -11.19 1.07 7.76
CA TRP A 89 -11.74 0.47 6.54
C TRP A 89 -13.24 0.79 6.39
N LEU A 90 -13.99 0.79 7.51
CA LEU A 90 -15.43 1.11 7.52
C LEU A 90 -15.69 2.55 7.07
N GLU A 91 -14.90 3.52 7.56
CA GLU A 91 -15.00 4.92 7.11
C GLU A 91 -14.63 5.07 5.64
N ALA A 92 -13.58 4.39 5.18
CA ALA A 92 -13.16 4.39 3.79
C ALA A 92 -14.24 3.83 2.85
N GLU A 93 -14.85 2.68 3.21
CA GLU A 93 -15.97 2.09 2.48
C GLU A 93 -17.17 3.03 2.41
N ALA A 94 -17.56 3.62 3.56
CA ALA A 94 -18.66 4.57 3.62
C ALA A 94 -18.41 5.81 2.74
N ARG A 95 -17.19 6.35 2.74
CA ARG A 95 -16.84 7.52 1.90
C ARG A 95 -16.87 7.18 0.41
N CYS A 96 -16.32 6.04 -0.01
CA CYS A 96 -16.43 5.60 -1.40
C CYS A 96 -17.90 5.43 -1.82
N THR A 97 -18.70 4.79 -0.98
CA THR A 97 -20.15 4.56 -1.24
C THR A 97 -20.92 5.87 -1.35
N SER A 98 -20.61 6.87 -0.53
CA SER A 98 -21.27 8.18 -0.53
C SER A 98 -21.14 8.93 -1.87
N VAL A 99 -20.14 8.58 -2.69
CA VAL A 99 -19.92 9.16 -4.03
C VAL A 99 -20.19 8.15 -5.16
N GLY A 100 -20.95 7.09 -4.88
CA GLY A 100 -21.35 6.07 -5.86
C GLY A 100 -20.20 5.16 -6.32
N LYS A 101 -19.18 5.02 -5.49
CA LYS A 101 -18.02 4.16 -5.72
C LYS A 101 -17.94 3.06 -4.63
N ARG A 102 -16.89 2.27 -4.65
CA ARG A 102 -16.54 1.27 -3.64
C ARG A 102 -15.05 1.29 -3.36
N LEU A 103 -14.59 0.65 -2.30
CA LEU A 103 -13.18 0.34 -2.17
C LEU A 103 -12.72 -0.54 -3.34
N CYS A 104 -11.46 -0.39 -3.73
CA CYS A 104 -10.84 -1.28 -4.72
C CYS A 104 -10.69 -2.68 -4.13
N ASP A 105 -10.87 -3.72 -4.93
CA ASP A 105 -10.49 -5.07 -4.55
C ASP A 105 -8.96 -5.22 -4.57
N VAL A 106 -8.44 -6.14 -3.78
CA VAL A 106 -7.00 -6.39 -3.65
C VAL A 106 -6.31 -6.62 -5.00
N ASP A 107 -6.95 -7.33 -5.94
CA ASP A 107 -6.40 -7.60 -7.26
C ASP A 107 -6.51 -6.41 -8.21
N GLU A 108 -7.57 -5.59 -8.08
CA GLU A 108 -7.71 -4.35 -8.83
C GLU A 108 -6.59 -3.37 -8.47
N PHE A 109 -6.35 -3.16 -7.15
CA PHE A 109 -5.23 -2.34 -6.70
C PHE A 109 -3.90 -2.87 -7.24
N THR A 110 -3.68 -4.19 -7.12
CA THR A 110 -2.45 -4.83 -7.58
C THR A 110 -2.24 -4.57 -9.07
N PHE A 111 -3.25 -4.83 -9.90
CA PHE A 111 -3.15 -4.66 -11.35
C PHE A 111 -2.98 -3.20 -11.77
N ALA A 112 -3.73 -2.28 -11.13
CA ALA A 112 -3.57 -0.84 -11.38
C ALA A 112 -2.17 -0.32 -11.05
N CYS A 113 -1.51 -0.93 -10.04
CA CYS A 113 -0.16 -0.59 -9.62
C CYS A 113 0.91 -1.16 -10.56
N GLU A 114 0.87 -2.47 -10.84
CA GLU A 114 1.96 -3.19 -11.52
C GLU A 114 1.85 -3.26 -13.04
N GLY A 115 0.65 -3.11 -13.58
CA GLY A 115 0.37 -3.29 -15.00
C GLY A 115 0.54 -4.74 -15.50
N GLU A 116 0.46 -4.93 -16.80
CA GLU A 116 0.65 -6.24 -17.44
C GLU A 116 2.10 -6.77 -17.37
N GLU A 117 3.06 -5.85 -17.13
CA GLU A 117 4.48 -6.20 -16.93
C GLU A 117 4.73 -6.75 -15.51
N MET A 118 3.75 -6.68 -14.63
CA MET A 118 3.85 -7.16 -13.24
C MET A 118 5.03 -6.51 -12.49
N ARG A 119 5.17 -5.19 -12.65
CA ARG A 119 6.22 -4.41 -12.01
C ARG A 119 6.15 -4.51 -10.50
N PRO A 120 7.26 -4.72 -9.79
CA PRO A 120 7.27 -4.68 -8.32
C PRO A 120 6.86 -3.32 -7.76
N TYR A 121 7.34 -2.23 -8.37
CA TYR A 121 6.96 -0.85 -8.10
C TYR A 121 6.16 -0.29 -9.26
N ALA A 122 5.22 0.59 -8.99
CA ALA A 122 4.38 1.22 -10.02
C ALA A 122 5.23 1.84 -11.16
N TYR A 123 6.39 2.36 -10.82
CA TYR A 123 7.32 3.04 -11.70
C TYR A 123 8.44 2.13 -12.27
N GLY A 124 8.53 0.86 -11.89
CA GLY A 124 9.55 -0.04 -12.45
C GLY A 124 10.04 -1.14 -11.51
N PHE A 125 11.32 -1.47 -11.62
CA PHE A 125 11.97 -2.62 -10.99
C PHE A 125 12.98 -2.24 -9.90
N GLU A 126 13.29 -0.97 -9.76
CA GLU A 126 14.24 -0.43 -8.79
C GLU A 126 13.52 0.46 -7.78
N ARG A 127 13.94 0.36 -6.51
CA ARG A 127 13.39 1.18 -5.43
C ARG A 127 13.97 2.59 -5.49
N ASP A 128 13.11 3.59 -5.55
CA ASP A 128 13.53 4.98 -5.72
C ASP A 128 12.64 5.94 -4.92
N ALA A 129 13.18 6.46 -3.81
CA ALA A 129 12.50 7.42 -2.94
C ALA A 129 12.39 8.84 -3.56
N THR A 130 13.03 9.09 -4.70
CA THR A 130 12.83 10.35 -5.45
C THR A 130 11.61 10.29 -6.34
N ARG A 131 11.12 9.10 -6.64
CA ARG A 131 9.93 8.88 -7.45
C ARG A 131 8.65 8.80 -6.64
N CYS A 132 8.69 8.16 -5.48
CA CYS A 132 7.54 7.99 -4.61
C CYS A 132 7.90 8.37 -3.17
N ASN A 133 6.92 8.79 -2.38
CA ASN A 133 7.10 9.14 -0.98
C ASN A 133 7.25 7.88 -0.13
N ILE A 134 8.46 7.32 -0.07
CA ILE A 134 8.85 6.11 0.66
C ILE A 134 10.14 6.36 1.45
N ASP A 135 10.49 5.44 2.34
CA ASP A 135 11.77 5.42 3.08
C ASP A 135 12.05 6.67 3.94
N LYS A 136 11.01 7.43 4.29
CA LYS A 136 11.16 8.47 5.31
C LYS A 136 11.54 7.85 6.66
N PRO A 137 12.24 8.58 7.52
CA PRO A 137 12.57 8.11 8.86
C PRO A 137 11.31 7.70 9.63
N TYR A 138 11.39 6.53 10.30
CA TYR A 138 10.31 6.08 11.17
C TYR A 138 10.22 6.95 12.42
N VAL A 139 9.04 7.47 12.68
CA VAL A 139 8.71 8.16 13.93
C VAL A 139 7.78 7.25 14.73
N GLN A 140 8.20 6.90 15.94
CA GLN A 140 7.44 6.01 16.82
C GLN A 140 6.20 6.71 17.36
N PRO A 141 4.97 6.23 17.09
CA PRO A 141 3.78 6.78 17.72
C PRO A 141 3.76 6.43 19.22
N MET A 142 3.35 7.37 20.05
CA MET A 142 3.20 7.17 21.48
C MET A 142 1.82 6.61 21.84
N ARG A 143 0.81 6.87 21.00
CA ARG A 143 -0.58 6.45 21.20
C ARG A 143 -0.92 5.22 20.36
N LYS A 144 -1.98 4.54 20.76
CA LYS A 144 -2.62 3.54 19.93
C LYS A 144 -3.28 4.19 18.70
N ALA A 145 -3.39 3.42 17.61
CA ALA A 145 -4.13 3.84 16.43
C ALA A 145 -5.52 4.37 16.80
N THR A 146 -5.82 5.60 16.41
CA THR A 146 -7.06 6.30 16.73
C THR A 146 -7.64 6.89 15.44
N PRO A 147 -8.93 6.67 15.13
CA PRO A 147 -9.58 7.26 13.97
C PRO A 147 -9.45 8.78 13.93
N HIS A 148 -9.27 9.33 12.72
CA HIS A 148 -9.02 10.75 12.49
C HIS A 148 -10.04 11.65 13.18
N GLU A 149 -11.34 11.40 13.01
CA GLU A 149 -12.39 12.21 13.61
C GLU A 149 -12.37 12.21 15.14
N ALA A 150 -12.03 11.09 15.76
CA ALA A 150 -11.87 10.98 17.20
C ALA A 150 -10.61 11.73 17.68
N CYS A 151 -9.51 11.58 16.92
CA CYS A 151 -8.25 12.24 17.22
C CYS A 151 -8.35 13.77 17.13
N MET A 152 -9.09 14.31 16.16
CA MET A 152 -9.27 15.76 16.00
C MET A 152 -10.03 16.43 17.15
N LYS A 153 -10.74 15.66 17.98
CA LYS A 153 -11.43 16.15 19.19
C LYS A 153 -10.52 16.25 20.43
N ASP A 154 -9.34 15.66 20.37
CA ASP A 154 -8.31 15.66 21.44
C ASP A 154 -7.09 16.43 20.96
N ALA A 155 -6.81 17.58 21.59
CA ALA A 155 -5.71 18.45 21.18
C ALA A 155 -4.33 17.77 21.20
N SER A 156 -4.09 16.86 22.16
CA SER A 156 -2.81 16.16 22.25
C SER A 156 -2.70 15.01 21.21
N CYS A 157 -3.81 14.36 20.86
CA CYS A 157 -3.85 13.40 19.75
C CYS A 157 -3.60 14.11 18.42
N LYS A 158 -4.25 15.25 18.21
CA LYS A 158 -4.05 16.07 17.01
C LYS A 158 -2.58 16.49 16.85
N ALA A 159 -1.96 17.01 17.90
CA ALA A 159 -0.55 17.42 17.88
C ALA A 159 0.39 16.25 17.58
N GLU A 160 0.13 15.06 18.13
CA GLU A 160 0.90 13.85 17.82
C GLU A 160 0.71 13.44 16.36
N LEU A 161 -0.53 13.41 15.87
CA LEU A 161 -0.84 13.04 14.50
C LEU A 161 -0.18 13.99 13.49
N GLU A 162 -0.16 15.29 13.77
CA GLU A 162 0.57 16.30 12.99
C GLU A 162 2.09 16.07 13.02
N GLY A 163 2.65 15.67 14.15
CA GLY A 163 4.07 15.33 14.29
C GLY A 163 4.49 14.04 13.57
N LEU A 164 3.57 13.12 13.35
CA LEU A 164 3.79 11.87 12.60
C LEU A 164 3.62 12.04 11.09
N ASP A 165 2.94 13.10 10.65
CA ASP A 165 2.54 13.31 9.25
C ASP A 165 3.72 13.68 8.35
N GLN A 166 4.10 12.74 7.49
CA GLN A 166 5.11 12.94 6.44
C GLN A 166 4.52 12.72 5.03
N ARG A 167 3.18 12.79 4.89
CA ARG A 167 2.51 12.73 3.60
C ARG A 167 2.94 13.90 2.71
N VAL A 168 2.96 13.65 1.42
CA VAL A 168 3.05 14.69 0.40
C VAL A 168 1.71 14.87 -0.31
N SER A 169 1.54 15.96 -1.01
CA SER A 169 0.33 16.19 -1.82
C SER A 169 0.24 15.15 -2.93
N SER A 170 -0.95 14.60 -3.15
CA SER A 170 -1.20 13.58 -4.19
C SER A 170 -0.79 14.09 -5.57
N GLY A 171 -0.01 13.29 -6.28
CA GLY A 171 0.51 13.61 -7.62
C GLY A 171 1.66 14.62 -7.64
N SER A 172 2.23 14.99 -6.48
CA SER A 172 3.37 15.92 -6.43
C SER A 172 4.72 15.27 -6.78
N MET A 173 4.76 13.94 -6.79
CA MET A 173 5.95 13.16 -7.16
C MET A 173 5.70 12.35 -8.43
N PRO A 174 6.72 11.96 -9.21
CA PRO A 174 6.57 11.17 -10.44
C PRO A 174 6.29 9.67 -10.14
N CYS A 175 5.39 9.40 -9.17
CA CYS A 175 5.01 8.09 -8.69
C CYS A 175 3.82 7.53 -9.48
N ALA A 176 3.96 7.38 -10.80
CA ALA A 176 2.90 6.94 -11.69
C ALA A 176 2.99 5.46 -12.04
N SER A 177 1.86 4.76 -12.03
CA SER A 177 1.74 3.41 -12.56
C SER A 177 1.66 3.38 -14.09
N PRO A 178 1.75 2.19 -14.74
CA PRO A 178 1.60 2.07 -16.19
C PRO A 178 0.29 2.64 -16.72
N PHE A 179 -0.76 2.66 -15.90
CA PHE A 179 -2.07 3.23 -16.25
C PHE A 179 -2.18 4.73 -15.90
N GLY A 180 -1.14 5.36 -15.34
CA GLY A 180 -1.17 6.75 -14.92
C GLY A 180 -1.92 7.00 -13.61
N VAL A 181 -2.09 5.97 -12.77
CA VAL A 181 -2.56 6.09 -11.38
C VAL A 181 -1.38 6.53 -10.53
N MET A 182 -1.56 7.57 -9.71
CA MET A 182 -0.49 8.18 -8.94
C MET A 182 -0.40 7.59 -7.53
N ASP A 183 0.80 7.65 -6.96
CA ASP A 183 1.09 7.36 -5.55
C ASP A 183 0.70 5.94 -5.08
N MET A 184 0.69 4.96 -6.01
CA MET A 184 0.36 3.56 -5.71
C MET A 184 1.41 2.86 -4.81
N ASN A 185 2.55 3.51 -4.58
CA ASN A 185 3.59 3.04 -3.64
C ASN A 185 3.99 4.17 -2.70
N GLY A 186 3.90 3.93 -1.41
CA GLY A 186 4.22 4.93 -0.39
C GLY A 186 3.07 5.89 -0.14
N ASN A 187 3.39 7.07 0.33
CA ASN A 187 2.50 8.11 0.80
C ASN A 187 1.57 7.60 1.91
N VAL A 188 0.41 7.01 1.63
CA VAL A 188 -0.39 6.31 2.63
C VAL A 188 -0.60 4.84 2.30
N ASN A 189 -0.65 3.98 3.30
CA ASN A 189 -1.17 2.61 3.15
C ASN A 189 -2.64 2.68 2.78
N GLU A 190 -3.06 1.97 1.76
CA GLU A 190 -4.41 2.10 1.26
C GLU A 190 -5.28 0.89 1.57
N TRP A 191 -6.44 1.17 2.19
CA TRP A 191 -7.46 0.16 2.39
C TRP A 191 -7.97 -0.40 1.08
N VAL A 192 -8.04 -1.72 1.01
CA VAL A 192 -8.69 -2.48 -0.06
C VAL A 192 -9.67 -3.50 0.51
N ASN A 193 -10.62 -3.90 -0.30
CA ASN A 193 -11.51 -5.01 -0.03
C ASN A 193 -10.83 -6.34 -0.40
N ARG A 194 -11.05 -7.36 0.42
CA ARG A 194 -10.59 -8.74 0.19
C ARG A 194 -11.79 -9.64 -0.06
N PRO A 195 -12.20 -9.86 -1.33
CA PRO A 195 -13.35 -10.69 -1.67
C PRO A 195 -13.26 -12.08 -1.06
N GLY A 196 -14.39 -12.58 -0.57
CA GLY A 196 -14.48 -13.91 0.06
C GLY A 196 -14.08 -13.96 1.54
N GLN A 197 -13.53 -12.89 2.10
CA GLN A 197 -13.29 -12.79 3.54
C GLN A 197 -14.54 -12.36 4.29
N ARG A 198 -14.62 -12.71 5.58
CA ARG A 198 -15.74 -12.36 6.48
C ARG A 198 -15.32 -11.29 7.47
N GLU A 199 -16.29 -10.58 8.00
CA GLU A 199 -16.10 -9.65 9.11
C GLU A 199 -15.39 -10.34 10.29
N PRO A 200 -14.49 -9.62 10.95
CA PRO A 200 -14.02 -8.25 10.70
C PRO A 200 -12.74 -8.20 9.83
N TRP A 201 -12.53 -9.16 8.92
CA TRP A 201 -11.28 -9.38 8.18
C TRP A 201 -11.41 -9.19 6.66
N ARG A 202 -12.43 -8.44 6.20
CA ARG A 202 -12.60 -8.07 4.78
C ARG A 202 -11.52 -7.09 4.29
N SER A 203 -10.85 -6.44 5.24
CA SER A 203 -9.85 -5.40 5.04
C SER A 203 -8.48 -5.94 4.66
N GLY A 204 -7.75 -5.19 3.84
CA GLY A 204 -6.33 -5.36 3.59
C GLY A 204 -5.68 -4.00 3.34
N LEU A 205 -4.37 -3.87 3.57
CA LEU A 205 -3.62 -2.66 3.27
C LEU A 205 -2.61 -2.92 2.16
N LYS A 206 -2.51 -1.98 1.23
CA LYS A 206 -1.70 -2.05 0.01
C LYS A 206 -0.81 -0.81 -0.15
N GLY A 207 0.18 -0.93 -1.05
CA GLY A 207 1.02 0.18 -1.49
C GLY A 207 2.18 0.50 -0.56
N GLY A 208 2.03 0.30 0.73
CA GLY A 208 2.95 0.79 1.76
C GLY A 208 2.70 2.28 2.05
N TRP A 209 3.51 2.89 2.86
CA TRP A 209 3.39 4.26 3.33
C TRP A 209 4.74 4.98 3.27
N TRP A 210 4.80 6.26 3.63
CA TRP A 210 6.02 7.07 3.54
C TRP A 210 7.24 6.53 4.32
N GLY A 211 7.02 5.69 5.33
CA GLY A 211 8.08 5.13 6.16
C GLY A 211 8.81 3.93 5.53
N PRO A 212 9.71 3.28 6.29
CA PRO A 212 10.57 2.19 5.82
C PRO A 212 9.80 0.86 5.71
N ALA A 213 8.83 0.79 4.80
CA ALA A 213 7.97 -0.36 4.56
C ALA A 213 8.29 -1.06 3.23
N ARG A 214 7.62 -2.19 2.96
CA ARG A 214 7.78 -2.94 1.70
C ARG A 214 7.39 -2.13 0.46
N SER A 215 6.41 -1.25 0.56
CA SER A 215 5.99 -0.24 -0.43
C SER A 215 6.05 -0.72 -1.89
N ARG A 216 5.48 -1.87 -2.21
CA ARG A 216 5.40 -2.46 -3.55
C ARG A 216 4.00 -2.93 -3.91
N CYS A 217 3.73 -3.22 -5.18
CA CYS A 217 2.38 -3.45 -5.69
C CYS A 217 1.68 -4.68 -5.11
N ARG A 218 2.36 -5.81 -4.95
CA ARG A 218 1.73 -7.09 -4.59
C ARG A 218 1.49 -7.35 -3.10
N PRO A 219 2.37 -7.01 -2.17
CA PRO A 219 2.12 -7.31 -0.76
C PRO A 219 0.79 -6.74 -0.28
N THR A 220 0.10 -7.53 0.53
CA THR A 220 -1.10 -7.11 1.26
C THR A 220 -0.87 -7.36 2.73
N VAL A 221 -1.03 -6.34 3.57
CA VAL A 221 -1.03 -6.49 5.02
C VAL A 221 -2.44 -6.88 5.46
N THR A 222 -2.57 -8.03 6.11
CA THR A 222 -3.86 -8.61 6.50
C THR A 222 -4.03 -8.74 8.02
N ALA A 223 -3.08 -8.19 8.78
CA ALA A 223 -3.06 -8.27 10.25
C ALA A 223 -3.97 -7.24 10.93
N HIS A 224 -4.52 -6.30 10.18
CA HIS A 224 -5.40 -5.24 10.69
C HIS A 224 -6.84 -5.49 10.26
N ASN A 225 -7.74 -5.43 11.24
CA ASN A 225 -9.17 -5.56 11.00
C ASN A 225 -9.81 -4.23 10.55
N GLU A 226 -11.09 -4.25 10.28
CA GLU A 226 -11.86 -3.15 9.69
C GLU A 226 -11.94 -1.87 10.53
N ILE A 227 -11.64 -1.94 11.83
CA ILE A 227 -11.66 -0.80 12.77
C ILE A 227 -10.28 -0.22 13.07
N TYR A 228 -9.21 -0.80 12.51
CA TYR A 228 -7.86 -0.24 12.66
C TYR A 228 -7.75 1.10 11.94
N ALA A 229 -7.13 2.09 12.57
CA ALA A 229 -6.88 3.41 12.01
C ALA A 229 -5.45 3.87 12.31
N GLY A 230 -4.47 3.27 11.64
CA GLY A 230 -3.07 3.70 11.73
C GLY A 230 -2.89 5.10 11.17
N TYR A 231 -1.96 5.87 11.76
CA TYR A 231 -1.66 7.23 11.31
C TYR A 231 -1.17 7.31 9.85
N GLU A 232 -0.75 6.19 9.30
CA GLU A 232 -0.26 6.05 7.93
C GLU A 232 -1.31 5.54 6.94
N VAL A 233 -2.57 5.37 7.37
CA VAL A 233 -3.59 4.64 6.59
C VAL A 233 -4.61 5.59 5.96
N GLY A 234 -4.73 5.52 4.66
CA GLY A 234 -5.72 6.18 3.82
C GLY A 234 -6.44 5.19 2.90
N PHE A 235 -6.92 5.65 1.76
CA PHE A 235 -7.60 4.82 0.76
C PHE A 235 -7.78 5.54 -0.58
N ARG A 236 -8.20 4.80 -1.59
CA ARG A 236 -8.79 5.32 -2.84
C ARG A 236 -9.97 4.46 -3.24
N CYS A 237 -10.81 4.98 -4.15
CA CYS A 237 -12.01 4.29 -4.58
C CYS A 237 -11.88 3.72 -6.00
N CYS A 238 -12.62 2.65 -6.23
CA CYS A 238 -12.84 2.02 -7.53
C CYS A 238 -14.31 2.04 -7.94
N SER A 239 -14.59 1.82 -9.19
CA SER A 239 -15.93 1.57 -9.73
C SER A 239 -15.86 0.61 -10.91
N SER A 240 -16.99 -0.03 -11.23
CA SER A 240 -17.11 -0.76 -12.49
C SER A 240 -16.92 0.18 -13.67
N ALA A 241 -16.20 -0.25 -14.71
CA ALA A 241 -16.15 0.48 -15.95
C ALA A 241 -17.54 0.44 -16.63
N LYS A 242 -18.02 1.59 -17.08
CA LYS A 242 -19.22 1.62 -17.92
C LYS A 242 -18.95 0.89 -19.24
N PRO A 243 -19.98 0.28 -19.85
CA PRO A 243 -19.86 -0.36 -21.16
C PRO A 243 -19.27 0.56 -22.21
#